data_8615c9ed62dd50db8202338ceaab9fe0
#
_entry.id   8615c9ed62dd50db8202338ceaab9fe0
#
_cell.length_a   1.000
_cell.length_b   1.000
_cell.length_c   1.000
_cell.angle_alpha   90.00
_cell.angle_beta   90.00
_cell.angle_gamma   90.00
#
_symmetry.space_group_name_H-M   'P 1'
#
loop_
_entity.id
_entity.type
_entity.pdbx_description
1 polymer ?
#
loop_
_entity_poly.entity_id
_entity_poly.type
_entity_poly.pdbx_seq_one_letter_code
_entity_poly.pdbx_strand_id
1 'polypeptide(L)'
;MKKEWFEDEDFWLKYSPIMFDSQIWAQAEGTALACVELAGLKKGNAVLDACCGPGRISVELALCGMDVTGVDITQPFLDAAAESAKDEGVALTLINHDMRTFESSKKFDAAVNVFNSFGYCDSIEDDMKIVRSIFESLKKGGTFILECISREIAVRYFTEGEWFERDNKTVLTKFSVQGAWEGLNSKWIYIEKNGKRVEHEFTQRLYSAADLRERLLAMGFSSADVYGDFYKAPYDYNAKTMVLVAVK
;
A
#
# COMPACT_ATOMS: atom_id res chain seq x y z
N MET A 1 17.55 -14.04 11.68
CA MET A 1 17.49 -12.87 10.79
C MET A 1 17.05 -11.67 11.61
N LYS A 2 17.51 -10.46 11.30
CA LYS A 2 17.03 -9.25 11.96
C LYS A 2 15.56 -9.05 11.54
N LYS A 3 14.66 -8.82 12.50
CA LYS A 3 13.27 -8.56 12.23
C LYS A 3 13.16 -7.22 11.50
N GLU A 4 12.46 -7.19 10.39
CA GLU A 4 12.14 -5.96 9.65
C GLU A 4 11.19 -5.09 10.50
N TRP A 5 11.26 -3.77 10.35
CA TRP A 5 10.43 -2.89 11.16
C TRP A 5 8.93 -3.10 10.95
N PHE A 6 8.52 -3.44 9.72
CA PHE A 6 7.11 -3.70 9.38
C PHE A 6 6.59 -5.05 9.90
N GLU A 7 7.45 -5.90 10.44
CA GLU A 7 7.07 -7.11 11.18
C GLU A 7 6.80 -6.83 12.67
N ASP A 8 6.94 -5.57 13.10
CA ASP A 8 6.68 -5.16 14.49
C ASP A 8 5.19 -4.83 14.69
N GLU A 9 4.41 -5.81 15.18
CA GLU A 9 2.99 -5.64 15.48
C GLU A 9 2.74 -4.51 16.49
N ASP A 10 3.63 -4.34 17.47
CA ASP A 10 3.55 -3.27 18.47
C ASP A 10 3.59 -1.88 17.82
N PHE A 11 4.40 -1.71 16.78
CA PHE A 11 4.42 -0.48 15.98
C PHE A 11 3.04 -0.24 15.35
N TRP A 12 2.54 -1.21 14.62
CA TRP A 12 1.27 -1.08 13.90
C TRP A 12 0.10 -0.77 14.83
N LEU A 13 0.00 -1.49 15.95
CA LEU A 13 -1.07 -1.25 16.94
C LEU A 13 -0.99 0.15 17.57
N LYS A 14 0.22 0.65 17.85
CA LYS A 14 0.41 1.98 18.43
C LYS A 14 0.12 3.13 17.45
N TYR A 15 0.48 2.95 16.17
CA TYR A 15 0.32 4.00 15.17
C TYR A 15 -0.96 3.87 14.33
N SER A 16 -1.64 2.74 14.37
CA SER A 16 -2.90 2.49 13.66
C SER A 16 -3.94 3.61 13.82
N PRO A 17 -4.24 4.14 15.03
CA PRO A 17 -5.22 5.22 15.18
C PRO A 17 -4.79 6.54 14.50
N ILE A 18 -3.48 6.71 14.30
CA ILE A 18 -2.92 7.89 13.63
C ILE A 18 -2.91 7.67 12.10
N MET A 19 -2.59 6.47 11.65
CA MET A 19 -2.47 6.13 10.22
C MET A 19 -3.81 5.87 9.54
N PHE A 20 -4.79 5.37 10.29
CA PHE A 20 -6.09 4.93 9.76
C PHE A 20 -7.25 5.68 10.42
N ASP A 21 -7.22 7.01 10.39
CA ASP A 21 -8.30 7.83 10.91
C ASP A 21 -9.55 7.79 9.99
N SER A 22 -10.63 8.39 10.46
CA SER A 22 -11.91 8.42 9.74
C SER A 22 -11.82 9.11 8.37
N GLN A 23 -10.93 10.08 8.19
CA GLN A 23 -10.75 10.77 6.89
C GLN A 23 -10.07 9.85 5.88
N ILE A 24 -9.10 9.05 6.34
CA ILE A 24 -8.40 8.07 5.51
C ILE A 24 -9.34 6.90 5.17
N TRP A 25 -10.19 6.48 6.09
CA TRP A 25 -11.24 5.49 5.83
C TRP A 25 -12.22 5.98 4.76
N ALA A 26 -12.67 7.22 4.83
CA ALA A 26 -13.59 7.81 3.87
C ALA A 26 -13.06 7.87 2.42
N GLN A 27 -11.75 7.75 2.21
CA GLN A 27 -11.15 7.69 0.88
C GLN A 27 -11.21 6.29 0.25
N ALA A 28 -11.48 5.25 1.04
CA ALA A 28 -11.37 3.87 0.61
C ALA A 28 -12.38 3.53 -0.50
N GLU A 29 -13.65 3.95 -0.37
CA GLU A 29 -14.70 3.75 -1.38
C GLU A 29 -14.28 4.29 -2.75
N GLY A 30 -13.88 5.57 -2.81
CA GLY A 30 -13.46 6.20 -4.07
C GLY A 30 -12.24 5.51 -4.70
N THR A 31 -11.29 5.07 -3.86
CA THR A 31 -10.11 4.34 -4.34
C THR A 31 -10.47 2.95 -4.88
N ALA A 32 -11.33 2.21 -4.18
CA ALA A 32 -11.77 0.88 -4.63
C ALA A 32 -12.54 0.97 -5.96
N LEU A 33 -13.48 1.92 -6.08
CA LEU A 33 -14.21 2.18 -7.33
C LEU A 33 -13.26 2.50 -8.48
N ALA A 34 -12.27 3.36 -8.24
CA ALA A 34 -11.26 3.70 -9.25
C ALA A 34 -10.40 2.48 -9.63
N CYS A 35 -10.01 1.62 -8.67
CA CYS A 35 -9.30 0.37 -8.96
C CYS A 35 -10.14 -0.58 -9.82
N VAL A 36 -11.45 -0.70 -9.54
CA VAL A 36 -12.39 -1.49 -10.35
C VAL A 36 -12.43 -0.98 -11.78
N GLU A 37 -12.51 0.34 -11.99
CA GLU A 37 -12.52 0.96 -13.32
C GLU A 37 -11.17 0.80 -14.03
N LEU A 38 -10.05 1.08 -13.35
CA LEU A 38 -8.70 0.98 -13.91
C LEU A 38 -8.39 -0.43 -14.42
N ALA A 39 -8.82 -1.45 -13.68
CA ALA A 39 -8.60 -2.85 -14.03
C ALA A 39 -9.74 -3.45 -14.89
N GLY A 40 -10.80 -2.68 -15.21
CA GLY A 40 -11.93 -3.15 -15.99
C GLY A 40 -12.69 -4.32 -15.34
N LEU A 41 -12.74 -4.35 -14.01
CA LEU A 41 -13.31 -5.46 -13.24
C LEU A 41 -14.84 -5.51 -13.34
N LYS A 42 -15.36 -6.74 -13.23
CA LYS A 42 -16.79 -7.03 -13.20
C LYS A 42 -17.12 -7.79 -11.93
N LYS A 43 -18.36 -7.71 -11.47
CA LYS A 43 -18.86 -8.45 -10.31
C LYS A 43 -18.46 -9.92 -10.39
N GLY A 44 -17.89 -10.44 -9.32
CA GLY A 44 -17.38 -11.81 -9.21
C GLY A 44 -15.94 -12.00 -9.68
N ASN A 45 -15.26 -10.95 -10.22
CA ASN A 45 -13.83 -11.06 -10.49
C ASN A 45 -13.04 -11.23 -9.19
N ALA A 46 -11.98 -12.03 -9.27
CA ALA A 46 -11.08 -12.30 -8.15
C ALA A 46 -10.02 -11.20 -8.05
N VAL A 47 -9.89 -10.59 -6.87
CA VAL A 47 -8.92 -9.51 -6.60
C VAL A 47 -8.02 -9.88 -5.43
N LEU A 48 -6.71 -9.70 -5.59
CA LEU A 48 -5.71 -9.79 -4.54
C LEU A 48 -5.44 -8.37 -4.00
N ASP A 49 -5.67 -8.16 -2.71
CA ASP A 49 -5.23 -6.95 -2.01
C ASP A 49 -3.94 -7.28 -1.25
N ALA A 50 -2.82 -6.86 -1.79
CA ALA A 50 -1.48 -7.16 -1.29
C ALA A 50 -1.05 -6.12 -0.25
N CYS A 51 -0.68 -6.55 0.97
CA CYS A 51 -0.44 -5.71 2.14
C CYS A 51 -1.72 -4.94 2.51
N CYS A 52 -2.82 -5.67 2.69
CA CYS A 52 -4.17 -5.11 2.82
C CYS A 52 -4.40 -4.33 4.13
N GLY A 53 -3.51 -4.46 5.11
CA GLY A 53 -3.64 -3.82 6.42
C GLY A 53 -4.98 -4.18 7.09
N PRO A 54 -5.67 -3.20 7.71
CA PRO A 54 -6.98 -3.41 8.36
C PRO A 54 -8.15 -3.58 7.38
N GLY A 55 -7.87 -3.86 6.10
CA GLY A 55 -8.86 -4.27 5.11
C GLY A 55 -9.70 -3.15 4.49
N ARG A 56 -9.31 -1.88 4.60
CA ARG A 56 -10.10 -0.74 4.10
C ARG A 56 -10.46 -0.88 2.62
N ILE A 57 -9.49 -1.23 1.77
CA ILE A 57 -9.72 -1.42 0.33
C ILE A 57 -10.35 -2.79 0.07
N SER A 58 -9.96 -3.82 0.80
CA SER A 58 -10.55 -5.17 0.68
C SER A 58 -12.06 -5.16 0.88
N VAL A 59 -12.55 -4.46 1.92
CA VAL A 59 -13.99 -4.36 2.23
C VAL A 59 -14.72 -3.63 1.11
N GLU A 60 -14.22 -2.48 0.66
CA GLU A 60 -14.84 -1.70 -0.41
C GLU A 60 -14.85 -2.43 -1.76
N LEU A 61 -13.78 -3.16 -2.09
CA LEU A 61 -13.77 -4.03 -3.27
C LEU A 61 -14.82 -5.14 -3.17
N ALA A 62 -15.00 -5.71 -1.96
CA ALA A 62 -16.03 -6.72 -1.74
C ALA A 62 -17.44 -6.12 -1.83
N LEU A 63 -17.68 -4.90 -1.34
CA LEU A 63 -18.92 -4.15 -1.54
C LEU A 63 -19.21 -3.86 -3.01
N CYS A 64 -18.16 -3.64 -3.84
CA CYS A 64 -18.27 -3.59 -5.29
C CYS A 64 -18.59 -4.95 -5.94
N GLY A 65 -18.68 -6.03 -5.15
CA GLY A 65 -19.01 -7.38 -5.60
C GLY A 65 -17.83 -8.19 -6.12
N MET A 66 -16.60 -7.85 -5.75
CA MET A 66 -15.39 -8.61 -6.08
C MET A 66 -15.23 -9.80 -5.11
N ASP A 67 -14.58 -10.86 -5.58
CA ASP A 67 -14.11 -11.99 -4.75
C ASP A 67 -12.70 -11.66 -4.24
N VAL A 68 -12.62 -11.08 -3.05
CA VAL A 68 -11.39 -10.47 -2.52
C VAL A 68 -10.60 -11.43 -1.65
N THR A 69 -9.30 -11.49 -1.89
CA THR A 69 -8.30 -12.11 -1.01
C THR A 69 -7.34 -11.03 -0.53
N GLY A 70 -7.37 -10.72 0.76
CA GLY A 70 -6.44 -9.82 1.43
C GLY A 70 -5.28 -10.59 2.05
N VAL A 71 -4.06 -10.11 1.83
CA VAL A 71 -2.84 -10.68 2.41
C VAL A 71 -2.11 -9.59 3.20
N ASP A 72 -1.82 -9.88 4.46
CA ASP A 72 -1.00 -8.99 5.30
C ASP A 72 -0.16 -9.81 6.28
N ILE A 73 0.96 -9.25 6.73
CA ILE A 73 1.84 -9.90 7.69
C ILE A 73 1.36 -9.70 9.14
N THR A 74 0.50 -8.70 9.37
CA THR A 74 0.07 -8.24 10.70
C THR A 74 -1.27 -8.89 11.06
N GLN A 75 -1.26 -9.92 11.89
CA GLN A 75 -2.48 -10.64 12.26
C GLN A 75 -3.56 -9.74 12.88
N PRO A 76 -3.26 -8.82 13.82
CA PRO A 76 -4.28 -7.90 14.35
C PRO A 76 -4.98 -7.04 13.29
N PHE A 77 -4.31 -6.72 12.17
CA PHE A 77 -4.95 -6.01 11.07
C PHE A 77 -5.93 -6.90 10.31
N LEU A 78 -5.58 -8.16 10.10
CA LEU A 78 -6.50 -9.12 9.48
C LEU A 78 -7.72 -9.40 10.36
N ASP A 79 -7.54 -9.43 11.68
CA ASP A 79 -8.66 -9.56 12.61
C ASP A 79 -9.60 -8.35 12.52
N ALA A 80 -9.06 -7.13 12.44
CA ALA A 80 -9.84 -5.91 12.22
C ALA A 80 -10.53 -5.90 10.84
N ALA A 81 -9.86 -6.39 9.80
CA ALA A 81 -10.44 -6.53 8.46
C ALA A 81 -11.61 -7.51 8.46
N ALA A 82 -11.50 -8.62 9.19
CA ALA A 82 -12.56 -9.61 9.33
C ALA A 82 -13.79 -9.02 10.07
N GLU A 83 -13.56 -8.23 11.13
CA GLU A 83 -14.62 -7.54 11.87
C GLU A 83 -15.33 -6.52 10.96
N SER A 84 -14.57 -5.66 10.27
CA SER A 84 -15.12 -4.68 9.32
C SER A 84 -15.94 -5.34 8.20
N ALA A 85 -15.44 -6.43 7.62
CA ALA A 85 -16.16 -7.17 6.59
C ALA A 85 -17.47 -7.76 7.11
N LYS A 86 -17.48 -8.28 8.34
CA LYS A 86 -18.68 -8.79 8.99
C LYS A 86 -19.71 -7.68 9.24
N ASP A 87 -19.28 -6.51 9.69
CA ASP A 87 -20.15 -5.37 9.97
C ASP A 87 -20.81 -4.85 8.69
N GLU A 88 -20.07 -4.85 7.57
CA GLU A 88 -20.56 -4.46 6.24
C GLU A 88 -21.30 -5.61 5.50
N GLY A 89 -21.36 -6.81 6.09
CA GLY A 89 -22.07 -7.95 5.51
C GLY A 89 -21.41 -8.52 4.25
N VAL A 90 -20.11 -8.36 4.09
CA VAL A 90 -19.33 -8.91 2.97
C VAL A 90 -18.39 -10.02 3.42
N ALA A 91 -17.93 -10.84 2.48
CA ALA A 91 -16.99 -11.93 2.74
C ALA A 91 -15.60 -11.59 2.18
N LEU A 92 -14.57 -11.82 2.98
CA LEU A 92 -13.17 -11.72 2.58
C LEU A 92 -12.46 -13.05 2.83
N THR A 93 -11.52 -13.40 1.95
CA THR A 93 -10.50 -14.40 2.26
C THR A 93 -9.27 -13.65 2.80
N LEU A 94 -8.92 -13.87 4.07
CA LEU A 94 -7.79 -13.18 4.70
C LEU A 94 -6.67 -14.17 5.00
N ILE A 95 -5.44 -13.82 4.62
CA ILE A 95 -4.29 -14.71 4.73
C ILE A 95 -3.15 -13.95 5.43
N ASN A 96 -2.72 -14.45 6.60
CA ASN A 96 -1.54 -13.93 7.28
C ASN A 96 -0.28 -14.50 6.61
N HIS A 97 0.37 -13.68 5.79
CA HIS A 97 1.55 -14.11 5.05
C HIS A 97 2.42 -12.92 4.61
N ASP A 98 3.70 -13.18 4.47
CA ASP A 98 4.65 -12.23 3.90
C ASP A 98 4.54 -12.23 2.38
N MET A 99 4.22 -11.08 1.80
CA MET A 99 4.07 -10.93 0.34
C MET A 99 5.35 -11.22 -0.45
N ARG A 100 6.53 -11.18 0.18
CA ARG A 100 7.80 -11.56 -0.47
C ARG A 100 7.87 -13.05 -0.85
N THR A 101 7.10 -13.88 -0.16
CA THR A 101 7.08 -15.35 -0.32
C THR A 101 5.68 -15.91 -0.55
N PHE A 102 4.71 -15.04 -0.79
CA PHE A 102 3.32 -15.46 -1.00
C PHE A 102 3.15 -16.20 -2.31
N GLU A 103 2.54 -17.38 -2.22
CA GLU A 103 2.17 -18.20 -3.37
C GLU A 103 0.68 -18.53 -3.29
N SER A 104 -0.01 -18.47 -4.41
CA SER A 104 -1.42 -18.80 -4.49
C SER A 104 -1.72 -19.75 -5.65
N SER A 105 -2.48 -20.80 -5.37
CA SER A 105 -3.07 -21.65 -6.42
C SER A 105 -4.23 -20.94 -7.12
N LYS A 106 -4.96 -20.06 -6.42
CA LYS A 106 -5.96 -19.17 -7.00
C LYS A 106 -5.29 -18.11 -7.86
N LYS A 107 -5.82 -17.86 -9.05
CA LYS A 107 -5.34 -16.79 -9.93
C LYS A 107 -6.35 -15.64 -9.95
N PHE A 108 -5.83 -14.43 -9.92
CA PHE A 108 -6.60 -13.20 -9.76
C PHE A 108 -6.76 -12.46 -11.09
N ASP A 109 -7.90 -11.81 -11.28
CA ASP A 109 -8.18 -10.92 -12.40
C ASP A 109 -7.43 -9.59 -12.23
N ALA A 110 -7.29 -9.14 -10.98
CA ALA A 110 -6.47 -8.01 -10.62
C ALA A 110 -5.77 -8.20 -9.28
N ALA A 111 -4.71 -7.43 -9.07
CA ALA A 111 -4.08 -7.22 -7.77
C ALA A 111 -3.91 -5.73 -7.50
N VAL A 112 -4.06 -5.32 -6.26
CA VAL A 112 -3.82 -3.96 -5.80
C VAL A 112 -2.78 -3.96 -4.68
N ASN A 113 -1.90 -2.95 -4.68
CA ASN A 113 -1.01 -2.60 -3.57
C ASN A 113 -1.00 -1.08 -3.48
N VAL A 114 -1.77 -0.53 -2.55
CA VAL A 114 -2.10 0.90 -2.52
C VAL A 114 -1.85 1.49 -1.13
N PHE A 115 -2.01 2.80 -1.01
CA PHE A 115 -1.71 3.55 0.20
C PHE A 115 -0.26 3.39 0.68
N ASN A 116 0.65 3.50 -0.29
CA ASN A 116 2.08 3.57 -0.03
C ASN A 116 2.64 2.33 0.68
N SER A 117 2.10 1.13 0.40
CA SER A 117 2.54 -0.14 1.01
C SER A 117 3.75 -0.79 0.31
N PHE A 118 4.58 0.00 -0.40
CA PHE A 118 5.71 -0.48 -1.20
C PHE A 118 7.01 0.29 -0.92
N GLY A 119 8.15 -0.39 -1.07
CA GLY A 119 9.48 0.23 -0.91
C GLY A 119 10.03 0.17 0.52
N TYR A 120 9.55 -0.73 1.36
CA TYR A 120 9.95 -0.84 2.76
C TYR A 120 10.95 -1.94 3.06
N CYS A 121 11.24 -2.84 2.12
CA CYS A 121 12.20 -3.92 2.34
C CYS A 121 13.66 -3.41 2.34
N ASP A 122 14.55 -4.14 3.00
CA ASP A 122 15.97 -3.78 3.10
C ASP A 122 16.67 -3.68 1.73
N SER A 123 16.21 -4.46 0.74
CA SER A 123 16.80 -4.47 -0.61
C SER A 123 15.76 -4.26 -1.72
N ILE A 124 16.25 -3.81 -2.90
CA ILE A 124 15.43 -3.73 -4.12
C ILE A 124 14.95 -5.12 -4.52
N GLU A 125 15.79 -6.13 -4.35
CA GLU A 125 15.48 -7.52 -4.66
C GLU A 125 14.28 -8.01 -3.84
N ASP A 126 14.19 -7.62 -2.57
CA ASP A 126 13.09 -8.01 -1.69
C ASP A 126 11.79 -7.26 -2.02
N ASP A 127 11.87 -5.96 -2.36
CA ASP A 127 10.72 -5.23 -2.90
C ASP A 127 10.20 -5.90 -4.19
N MET A 128 11.11 -6.32 -5.07
CA MET A 128 10.73 -6.99 -6.32
C MET A 128 10.19 -8.41 -6.12
N LYS A 129 10.49 -9.09 -5.00
CA LYS A 129 9.84 -10.37 -4.65
C LYS A 129 8.34 -10.18 -4.43
N ILE A 130 7.92 -9.08 -3.78
CA ILE A 130 6.50 -8.73 -3.62
C ILE A 130 5.83 -8.64 -4.99
N VAL A 131 6.43 -7.88 -5.91
CA VAL A 131 5.91 -7.71 -7.26
C VAL A 131 5.86 -9.04 -8.02
N ARG A 132 6.86 -9.91 -7.84
CA ARG A 132 6.90 -11.23 -8.46
C ARG A 132 5.77 -12.12 -7.94
N SER A 133 5.56 -12.17 -6.63
CA SER A 133 4.46 -12.93 -6.03
C SER A 133 3.10 -12.46 -6.57
N ILE A 134 2.92 -11.14 -6.72
CA ILE A 134 1.74 -10.56 -7.37
C ILE A 134 1.65 -11.00 -8.83
N PHE A 135 2.72 -10.82 -9.61
CA PHE A 135 2.76 -11.21 -11.02
C PHE A 135 2.39 -12.69 -11.20
N GLU A 136 3.00 -13.57 -10.42
CA GLU A 136 2.72 -15.02 -10.52
C GLU A 136 1.29 -15.36 -10.13
N SER A 137 0.69 -14.60 -9.21
CA SER A 137 -0.69 -14.79 -8.77
C SER A 137 -1.73 -14.28 -9.77
N LEU A 138 -1.36 -13.41 -10.70
CA LEU A 138 -2.28 -12.88 -11.72
C LEU A 138 -2.57 -13.90 -12.83
N LYS A 139 -3.78 -13.86 -13.36
CA LYS A 139 -4.15 -14.49 -14.64
C LYS A 139 -3.41 -13.81 -15.79
N LYS A 140 -3.29 -14.48 -16.94
CA LYS A 140 -2.87 -13.83 -18.18
C LYS A 140 -3.88 -12.74 -18.55
N GLY A 141 -3.40 -11.52 -18.81
CA GLY A 141 -4.24 -10.33 -19.02
C GLY A 141 -4.76 -9.71 -17.73
N GLY A 142 -4.39 -10.25 -16.57
CA GLY A 142 -4.73 -9.65 -15.27
C GLY A 142 -3.97 -8.36 -15.00
N THR A 143 -4.57 -7.46 -14.24
CA THR A 143 -4.04 -6.11 -14.00
C THR A 143 -3.45 -5.97 -12.60
N PHE A 144 -2.28 -5.36 -12.49
CA PHE A 144 -1.69 -4.93 -11.22
C PHE A 144 -1.77 -3.41 -11.09
N ILE A 145 -2.33 -2.93 -9.99
CA ILE A 145 -2.37 -1.51 -9.63
C ILE A 145 -1.49 -1.29 -8.42
N LEU A 146 -0.45 -0.49 -8.59
CA LEU A 146 0.44 -0.07 -7.51
C LEU A 146 0.30 1.44 -7.31
N GLU A 147 0.04 1.87 -6.06
CA GLU A 147 0.08 3.28 -5.71
C GLU A 147 1.10 3.50 -4.59
N CYS A 148 2.04 4.39 -4.84
CA CYS A 148 3.01 4.84 -3.84
C CYS A 148 3.57 6.23 -4.16
N ILE A 149 4.24 6.82 -3.18
CA ILE A 149 5.02 8.05 -3.42
C ILE A 149 6.24 7.72 -4.29
N SER A 150 6.40 8.44 -5.39
CA SER A 150 7.60 8.35 -6.21
C SER A 150 8.69 9.30 -5.73
N ARG A 151 9.92 9.08 -6.22
CA ARG A 151 11.05 9.99 -5.97
C ARG A 151 10.74 11.41 -6.40
N GLU A 152 10.15 11.60 -7.58
CA GLU A 152 9.82 12.91 -8.15
C GLU A 152 8.84 13.68 -7.27
N ILE A 153 7.85 12.98 -6.73
CA ILE A 153 6.84 13.56 -5.84
C ILE A 153 7.47 13.87 -4.46
N ALA A 154 8.25 12.93 -3.92
CA ALA A 154 8.94 13.12 -2.65
C ALA A 154 9.88 14.34 -2.69
N VAL A 155 10.64 14.50 -3.75
CA VAL A 155 11.52 15.70 -3.95
C VAL A 155 10.71 16.98 -3.97
N ARG A 156 9.58 16.99 -4.67
CA ARG A 156 8.77 18.21 -4.85
C ARG A 156 8.09 18.66 -3.56
N TYR A 157 7.60 17.71 -2.76
CA TYR A 157 6.87 17.99 -1.53
C TYR A 157 7.69 17.80 -0.26
N PHE A 158 9.00 17.67 -0.40
CA PHE A 158 9.87 17.46 0.76
C PHE A 158 9.73 18.55 1.80
N THR A 159 9.60 18.12 3.04
CA THR A 159 9.74 18.94 4.24
C THR A 159 10.64 18.21 5.23
N GLU A 160 11.37 18.93 6.06
CA GLU A 160 12.20 18.31 7.09
C GLU A 160 11.39 17.73 8.25
N GLY A 161 10.13 18.09 8.34
CA GLY A 161 9.19 17.58 9.32
C GLY A 161 7.98 18.47 9.48
N GLU A 162 7.01 17.96 10.18
CA GLU A 162 5.76 18.64 10.49
C GLU A 162 5.23 18.18 11.85
N TRP A 163 4.23 18.87 12.35
CA TRP A 163 3.48 18.41 13.51
C TRP A 163 1.98 18.59 13.27
N PHE A 164 1.20 17.70 13.87
CA PHE A 164 -0.25 17.75 13.81
C PHE A 164 -0.86 17.08 15.04
N GLU A 165 -2.15 17.29 15.26
CA GLU A 165 -2.91 16.58 16.28
C GLU A 165 -3.83 15.55 15.64
N ARG A 166 -3.80 14.32 16.15
CA ARG A 166 -4.66 13.23 15.70
C ARG A 166 -4.89 12.24 16.82
N ASP A 167 -6.13 11.71 16.94
CA ASP A 167 -6.51 10.77 17.98
C ASP A 167 -6.10 11.23 19.39
N ASN A 168 -6.31 12.52 19.70
CA ASN A 168 -5.91 13.16 20.97
C ASN A 168 -4.41 13.03 21.30
N LYS A 169 -3.56 12.85 20.32
CA LYS A 169 -2.10 12.80 20.41
C LYS A 169 -1.49 13.93 19.61
N THR A 170 -0.42 14.53 20.13
CA THR A 170 0.43 15.40 19.33
C THR A 170 1.44 14.52 18.60
N VAL A 171 1.42 14.58 17.28
CA VAL A 171 2.31 13.82 16.39
C VAL A 171 3.33 14.77 15.79
N LEU A 172 4.60 14.40 15.90
CA LEU A 172 5.70 15.07 15.22
C LEU A 172 6.33 14.08 14.24
N THR A 173 6.59 14.56 13.04
CA THR A 173 7.36 13.79 12.05
C THR A 173 8.66 14.52 11.73
N LYS A 174 9.70 13.75 11.48
CA LYS A 174 10.97 14.27 10.96
C LYS A 174 11.37 13.42 9.77
N PHE A 175 11.73 14.10 8.67
CA PHE A 175 12.14 13.44 7.46
C PHE A 175 13.58 13.81 7.11
N SER A 176 14.31 12.84 6.57
CA SER A 176 15.64 13.05 6.01
C SER A 176 15.84 12.19 4.77
N VAL A 177 16.61 12.72 3.84
CA VAL A 177 16.91 12.03 2.58
C VAL A 177 18.03 11.01 2.81
N GLN A 178 17.85 9.81 2.28
CA GLN A 178 18.87 8.78 2.24
C GLN A 178 19.53 8.75 0.85
N GLY A 179 20.87 8.78 0.84
CA GLY A 179 21.66 8.75 -0.38
C GLY A 179 21.33 9.91 -1.33
N ALA A 180 21.28 9.64 -2.63
CA ALA A 180 20.89 10.59 -3.66
C ALA A 180 19.38 10.53 -3.96
N TRP A 181 18.53 10.64 -2.94
CA TRP A 181 17.09 10.44 -3.00
C TRP A 181 16.70 8.98 -3.29
N GLU A 182 17.50 8.04 -2.84
CA GLU A 182 17.20 6.62 -2.95
C GLU A 182 16.15 6.18 -1.92
N GLY A 183 16.07 6.91 -0.81
CA GLY A 183 15.09 6.66 0.23
C GLY A 183 14.74 7.90 1.03
N LEU A 184 13.62 7.81 1.73
CA LEU A 184 13.17 8.78 2.72
C LEU A 184 13.17 8.11 4.09
N ASN A 185 14.01 8.61 4.98
CA ASN A 185 13.97 8.19 6.37
C ASN A 185 12.90 9.02 7.10
N SER A 186 11.98 8.35 7.77
CA SER A 186 10.84 8.92 8.47
C SER A 186 10.94 8.57 9.95
N LYS A 187 11.01 9.59 10.79
CA LYS A 187 10.91 9.43 12.24
C LYS A 187 9.57 9.99 12.71
N TRP A 188 8.76 9.13 13.31
CA TRP A 188 7.45 9.47 13.85
C TRP A 188 7.51 9.46 15.36
N ILE A 189 7.03 10.54 15.98
CA ILE A 189 7.01 10.71 17.42
C ILE A 189 5.58 11.10 17.77
N TYR A 190 4.92 10.41 18.68
CA TYR A 190 3.71 10.91 19.29
C TYR A 190 3.84 11.04 20.80
N ILE A 191 3.13 12.03 21.33
CA ILE A 191 3.11 12.35 22.75
C ILE A 191 1.69 12.15 23.25
N GLU A 192 1.50 11.23 24.18
CA GLU A 192 0.23 10.99 24.85
C GLU A 192 -0.11 12.13 25.82
N LYS A 193 -1.37 12.29 26.19
CA LYS A 193 -1.81 13.32 27.15
C LYS A 193 -1.10 13.24 28.50
N ASN A 194 -0.64 12.06 28.93
CA ASN A 194 0.15 11.85 30.13
C ASN A 194 1.62 12.24 30.01
N GLY A 195 2.04 12.74 28.84
CA GLY A 195 3.42 13.12 28.52
C GLY A 195 4.31 11.96 28.05
N LYS A 196 3.78 10.74 27.95
CA LYS A 196 4.55 9.60 27.43
C LYS A 196 4.87 9.80 25.97
N ARG A 197 6.15 9.69 25.63
CA ARG A 197 6.66 9.78 24.27
C ARG A 197 6.88 8.39 23.69
N VAL A 198 6.37 8.16 22.49
CA VAL A 198 6.61 6.96 21.68
C VAL A 198 7.22 7.41 20.37
N GLU A 199 8.28 6.76 19.93
CA GLU A 199 8.94 7.09 18.67
C GLU A 199 9.28 5.83 17.88
N HIS A 200 9.25 5.97 16.58
CA HIS A 200 9.60 4.94 15.62
C HIS A 200 10.28 5.56 14.42
N GLU A 201 11.19 4.84 13.82
CA GLU A 201 11.97 5.29 12.67
C GLU A 201 12.01 4.17 11.63
N PHE A 202 11.75 4.54 10.38
CA PHE A 202 11.78 3.62 9.25
C PHE A 202 12.21 4.35 7.98
N THR A 203 12.70 3.59 7.03
CA THR A 203 13.08 4.11 5.71
C THR A 203 12.16 3.51 4.65
N GLN A 204 11.68 4.37 3.75
CA GLN A 204 11.01 3.94 2.52
C GLN A 204 11.93 4.22 1.34
N ARG A 205 12.13 3.22 0.51
CA ARG A 205 12.83 3.38 -0.78
C ARG A 205 11.96 4.17 -1.74
N LEU A 206 12.58 5.13 -2.40
CA LEU A 206 11.92 5.96 -3.40
C LEU A 206 12.30 5.50 -4.81
N TYR A 207 11.35 4.93 -5.49
CA TYR A 207 11.47 4.62 -6.91
C TYR A 207 11.10 5.82 -7.77
N SER A 208 11.83 6.05 -8.88
CA SER A 208 11.29 6.92 -9.93
C SER A 208 10.22 6.18 -10.71
N ALA A 209 9.27 6.91 -11.27
CA ALA A 209 8.20 6.32 -12.06
C ALA A 209 8.74 5.51 -13.27
N ALA A 210 9.78 6.03 -13.92
CA ALA A 210 10.43 5.38 -15.05
C ALA A 210 11.12 4.08 -14.63
N ASP A 211 11.92 4.09 -13.54
CA ASP A 211 12.63 2.91 -13.05
C ASP A 211 11.66 1.78 -12.66
N LEU A 212 10.61 2.12 -11.92
CA LEU A 212 9.63 1.12 -11.48
C LEU A 212 8.86 0.52 -12.67
N ARG A 213 8.47 1.35 -13.64
CA ARG A 213 7.85 0.89 -14.89
C ARG A 213 8.74 -0.09 -15.64
N GLU A 214 10.02 0.24 -15.82
CA GLU A 214 10.98 -0.64 -16.51
C GLU A 214 11.16 -1.97 -15.78
N ARG A 215 11.18 -1.97 -14.43
CA ARG A 215 11.28 -3.21 -13.65
C ARG A 215 10.06 -4.11 -13.84
N LEU A 216 8.85 -3.52 -13.91
CA LEU A 216 7.64 -4.29 -14.18
C LEU A 216 7.67 -4.91 -15.58
N LEU A 217 8.03 -4.14 -16.59
CA LEU A 217 8.18 -4.65 -17.96
C LEU A 217 9.25 -5.76 -18.04
N ALA A 218 10.41 -5.57 -17.40
CA ALA A 218 11.47 -6.57 -17.33
C ALA A 218 11.05 -7.85 -16.59
N MET A 219 10.09 -7.77 -15.66
CA MET A 219 9.53 -8.92 -14.96
C MET A 219 8.58 -9.75 -15.83
N GLY A 220 8.03 -9.16 -16.90
CA GLY A 220 7.16 -9.86 -17.85
C GLY A 220 5.77 -9.26 -18.01
N PHE A 221 5.46 -8.13 -17.36
CA PHE A 221 4.23 -7.39 -17.67
C PHE A 221 4.26 -6.92 -19.12
N SER A 222 3.14 -7.09 -19.83
CA SER A 222 3.00 -6.73 -21.24
C SER A 222 2.89 -5.22 -21.47
N SER A 223 2.36 -4.51 -20.46
CA SER A 223 2.32 -3.04 -20.43
C SER A 223 2.43 -2.55 -18.99
N ALA A 224 2.86 -1.30 -18.83
CA ALA A 224 2.89 -0.58 -17.55
C ALA A 224 2.71 0.92 -17.82
N ASP A 225 1.57 1.45 -17.46
CA ASP A 225 1.22 2.86 -17.61
C ASP A 225 1.32 3.57 -16.26
N VAL A 226 1.73 4.84 -16.26
CA VAL A 226 1.90 5.64 -15.05
C VAL A 226 0.99 6.85 -15.08
N TYR A 227 0.23 7.04 -14.03
CA TYR A 227 -0.72 8.14 -13.86
C TYR A 227 -0.42 8.95 -12.59
N GLY A 228 -0.85 10.21 -12.58
CA GLY A 228 -0.72 11.13 -11.46
C GLY A 228 -1.78 10.99 -10.37
N ASP A 229 -2.80 10.20 -10.64
CA ASP A 229 -3.87 9.82 -9.71
C ASP A 229 -4.61 8.55 -10.20
N PHE A 230 -5.61 8.11 -9.44
CA PHE A 230 -6.46 6.96 -9.79
C PHE A 230 -7.43 7.23 -10.95
N TYR A 231 -7.58 8.46 -11.42
CA TYR A 231 -8.48 8.88 -12.50
C TYR A 231 -7.76 9.12 -13.83
N LYS A 232 -6.55 8.56 -13.96
CA LYS A 232 -5.70 8.65 -15.16
C LYS A 232 -5.24 10.08 -15.52
N ALA A 233 -5.12 10.97 -14.52
CA ALA A 233 -4.45 12.23 -14.77
C ALA A 233 -3.01 11.98 -15.25
N PRO A 234 -2.46 12.83 -16.13
CA PRO A 234 -1.08 12.70 -16.56
C PRO A 234 -0.12 12.67 -15.39
N TYR A 235 0.90 11.81 -15.46
CA TYR A 235 1.99 11.83 -14.51
C TYR A 235 2.99 12.92 -14.90
N ASP A 236 2.70 14.13 -14.49
CA ASP A 236 3.49 15.34 -14.75
C ASP A 236 3.88 16.07 -13.45
N TYR A 237 4.30 17.31 -13.56
CA TYR A 237 4.66 18.14 -12.42
C TYR A 237 3.48 18.48 -11.48
N ASN A 238 2.23 18.19 -11.84
CA ASN A 238 1.05 18.34 -10.99
C ASN A 238 0.66 17.07 -10.25
N ALA A 239 1.24 15.91 -10.62
CA ALA A 239 0.91 14.62 -10.02
C ALA A 239 1.07 14.65 -8.49
N LYS A 240 0.11 14.12 -7.75
CA LYS A 240 0.12 14.07 -6.28
C LYS A 240 0.55 12.72 -5.74
N THR A 241 0.35 11.68 -6.51
CA THR A 241 0.79 10.31 -6.23
C THR A 241 1.25 9.67 -7.53
N MET A 242 1.87 8.51 -7.45
CA MET A 242 2.17 7.66 -8.59
C MET A 242 1.23 6.46 -8.57
N VAL A 243 0.36 6.37 -9.57
CA VAL A 243 -0.47 5.18 -9.79
C VAL A 243 0.05 4.46 -11.03
N LEU A 244 0.54 3.25 -10.83
CA LEU A 244 1.11 2.41 -11.86
C LEU A 244 0.12 1.28 -12.16
N VAL A 245 -0.28 1.14 -13.43
CA VAL A 245 -1.22 0.12 -13.91
C VAL A 245 -0.49 -0.78 -14.91
N ALA A 246 -0.26 -2.02 -14.53
CA ALA A 246 0.49 -2.99 -15.34
C ALA A 246 -0.38 -4.20 -15.69
N VAL A 247 -0.27 -4.69 -16.92
CA VAL A 247 -1.02 -5.85 -17.43
C VAL A 247 -0.06 -7.03 -17.64
N LYS A 248 -0.43 -8.21 -17.11
CA LYS A 248 0.36 -9.45 -17.29
C LYS A 248 0.18 -10.07 -18.66
#